data_43e712d16d83b211f2106590f6e739f1
#
_entry.id   43e712d16d83b211f2106590f6e739f1
#
_cell.length_a   1.000
_cell.length_b   1.000
_cell.length_c   1.000
_cell.angle_alpha   90.00
_cell.angle_beta   90.00
_cell.angle_gamma   90.00
#
_symmetry.space_group_name_H-M   'P 1'
#
loop_
_entity.id
_entity.type
_entity.pdbx_description
1 polymer ?
#
loop_
_entity_poly.entity_id
_entity_poly.type
_entity_poly.pdbx_seq_one_letter_code
_entity_poly.pdbx_strand_id
1 'polypeptide(L)'
;MVAAQERMSTHANGTSQTTRALLRLRELLLSGEFEPGARMSELPLVERLGVSRTPLRLALNALEHEGLLRLLPGGGYVVREFTRADIDDSIELRGVLEGTAARFAAERGVSRRELKAMVDIADQTDEVVHKADYESFERYVDLNERFHSLLYEMARSPLLVRAIEHAISLPFAGPSAFVLTEAELPESREVLVVAQSHHRGLIDAIDRREGARAESIGREHARLARLNLDIVLRHRDVLDRMPGASLITLPKGEEGEAEGSVPSEAST
;
A
#
# COMPACT_ATOMS: atom_id res chain seq x y z
N MET A 1 -26.94 -33.83 17.42
CA MET A 1 -25.51 -33.68 17.24
C MET A 1 -25.08 -33.63 15.77
N VAL A 2 -25.56 -34.45 14.87
CA VAL A 2 -25.19 -34.50 13.43
C VAL A 2 -25.48 -33.15 12.71
N ALA A 3 -26.65 -32.52 12.91
CA ALA A 3 -27.02 -31.27 12.25
C ALA A 3 -26.18 -30.02 12.68
N ALA A 4 -25.55 -30.07 13.85
CA ALA A 4 -24.66 -29.01 14.31
C ALA A 4 -23.25 -29.17 13.68
N GLN A 5 -22.82 -30.38 13.47
CA GLN A 5 -21.54 -30.72 12.82
C GLN A 5 -21.56 -30.40 11.32
N GLU A 6 -22.68 -30.66 10.65
CA GLU A 6 -22.88 -30.28 9.24
C GLU A 6 -22.89 -28.77 9.03
N ARG A 7 -23.49 -27.97 9.94
CA ARG A 7 -23.46 -26.50 9.87
C ARG A 7 -22.08 -25.92 10.11
N MET A 8 -21.29 -26.50 11.00
CA MET A 8 -19.90 -26.07 11.23
C MET A 8 -19.00 -26.38 10.04
N SER A 9 -19.17 -27.55 9.40
CA SER A 9 -18.37 -27.91 8.22
C SER A 9 -18.70 -27.09 6.98
N THR A 10 -19.98 -26.74 6.79
CA THR A 10 -20.39 -25.86 5.69
C THR A 10 -19.94 -24.41 5.88
N HIS A 11 -19.88 -23.89 7.11
CA HIS A 11 -19.35 -22.56 7.41
C HIS A 11 -17.83 -22.49 7.20
N ALA A 12 -17.08 -23.47 7.68
CA ALA A 12 -15.61 -23.52 7.48
C ALA A 12 -15.25 -23.62 5.98
N ASN A 13 -16.01 -24.41 5.22
CA ASN A 13 -15.79 -24.58 3.78
C ASN A 13 -16.19 -23.30 2.99
N GLY A 14 -17.26 -22.62 3.38
CA GLY A 14 -17.70 -21.35 2.79
C GLY A 14 -16.69 -20.22 3.01
N THR A 15 -16.10 -20.11 4.19
CA THR A 15 -15.06 -19.12 4.51
C THR A 15 -13.79 -19.38 3.69
N SER A 16 -13.37 -20.64 3.55
CA SER A 16 -12.23 -21.04 2.71
C SER A 16 -12.48 -20.71 1.23
N GLN A 17 -13.68 -20.94 0.70
CA GLN A 17 -14.03 -20.62 -0.69
C GLN A 17 -14.06 -19.10 -0.94
N THR A 18 -14.57 -18.31 0.00
CA THR A 18 -14.59 -16.84 -0.08
C THR A 18 -13.16 -16.30 -0.10
N THR A 19 -12.32 -16.75 0.82
CA THR A 19 -10.90 -16.31 0.88
C THR A 19 -10.16 -16.67 -0.41
N ARG A 20 -10.34 -17.90 -0.90
CA ARG A 20 -9.73 -18.33 -2.17
C ARG A 20 -10.19 -17.48 -3.36
N ALA A 21 -11.49 -17.21 -3.45
CA ALA A 21 -12.05 -16.34 -4.49
C ALA A 21 -11.50 -14.92 -4.41
N LEU A 22 -11.43 -14.35 -3.20
CA LEU A 22 -10.89 -13.02 -2.95
C LEU A 22 -9.43 -12.89 -3.40
N LEU A 23 -8.56 -13.80 -2.94
CA LEU A 23 -7.14 -13.77 -3.28
C LEU A 23 -6.93 -13.93 -4.79
N ARG A 24 -7.65 -14.85 -5.42
CA ARG A 24 -7.52 -15.08 -6.86
C ARG A 24 -8.05 -13.91 -7.69
N LEU A 25 -9.17 -13.30 -7.31
CA LEU A 25 -9.70 -12.11 -7.99
C LEU A 25 -8.74 -10.92 -7.84
N ARG A 26 -8.17 -10.71 -6.65
CA ARG A 26 -7.19 -9.65 -6.42
C ARG A 26 -5.97 -9.85 -7.32
N GLU A 27 -5.44 -11.06 -7.39
CA GLU A 27 -4.32 -11.39 -8.29
C GLU A 27 -4.67 -11.06 -9.75
N LEU A 28 -5.84 -11.46 -10.22
CA LEU A 28 -6.29 -11.20 -11.60
C LEU A 28 -6.48 -9.71 -11.90
N LEU A 29 -6.93 -8.93 -10.92
CA LEU A 29 -7.06 -7.47 -11.07
C LEU A 29 -5.69 -6.80 -11.10
N LEU A 30 -4.80 -7.16 -10.19
CA LEU A 30 -3.47 -6.56 -10.09
C LEU A 30 -2.52 -7.01 -11.22
N SER A 31 -2.75 -8.17 -11.84
CA SER A 31 -2.01 -8.61 -13.02
C SER A 31 -2.48 -7.96 -14.33
N GLY A 32 -3.53 -7.13 -14.29
CA GLY A 32 -4.04 -6.45 -15.49
C GLY A 32 -4.90 -7.33 -16.40
N GLU A 33 -5.37 -8.48 -15.90
CA GLU A 33 -6.25 -9.35 -16.69
C GLU A 33 -7.62 -8.72 -16.96
N PHE A 34 -8.01 -7.76 -16.15
CA PHE A 34 -9.22 -6.96 -16.33
C PHE A 34 -8.84 -5.50 -16.54
N GLU A 35 -9.24 -4.94 -17.66
CA GLU A 35 -9.03 -3.54 -17.96
C GLU A 35 -9.79 -2.62 -16.98
N PRO A 36 -9.28 -1.44 -16.67
CA PRO A 36 -10.04 -0.40 -15.96
C PRO A 36 -11.40 -0.16 -16.62
N GLY A 37 -12.45 -0.05 -15.85
CA GLY A 37 -13.81 0.09 -16.33
C GLY A 37 -14.48 -1.20 -16.81
N ALA A 38 -13.78 -2.34 -16.84
CA ALA A 38 -14.37 -3.61 -17.20
C ALA A 38 -15.45 -4.07 -16.20
N ARG A 39 -16.56 -4.59 -16.70
CA ARG A 39 -17.62 -5.14 -15.83
C ARG A 39 -17.27 -6.54 -15.35
N MET A 40 -17.37 -6.74 -14.04
CA MET A 40 -17.19 -8.04 -13.39
C MET A 40 -18.50 -8.84 -13.44
N SER A 41 -18.63 -9.71 -14.45
CA SER A 41 -19.81 -10.57 -14.62
C SER A 41 -19.70 -11.83 -13.76
N GLU A 42 -20.71 -12.09 -12.88
CA GLU A 42 -20.68 -13.19 -11.92
C GLU A 42 -20.59 -14.57 -12.58
N LEU A 43 -21.33 -14.82 -13.67
CA LEU A 43 -21.40 -16.16 -14.28
C LEU A 43 -20.04 -16.66 -14.78
N PRO A 44 -19.29 -15.90 -15.63
CA PRO A 44 -17.97 -16.31 -16.06
C PRO A 44 -16.98 -16.48 -14.88
N LEU A 45 -17.09 -15.66 -13.84
CA LEU A 45 -16.21 -15.73 -12.67
C LEU A 45 -16.49 -16.97 -11.81
N VAL A 46 -17.76 -17.37 -11.66
CA VAL A 46 -18.15 -18.63 -10.99
C VAL A 46 -17.49 -19.83 -11.67
N GLU A 47 -17.59 -19.89 -12.99
CA GLU A 47 -17.01 -20.97 -13.79
C GLU A 47 -15.49 -20.97 -13.71
N ARG A 48 -14.87 -19.81 -13.88
CA ARG A 48 -13.42 -19.65 -13.88
C ARG A 48 -12.78 -19.97 -12.52
N LEU A 49 -13.41 -19.56 -11.42
CA LEU A 49 -12.86 -19.73 -10.06
C LEU A 49 -13.29 -21.04 -9.41
N GLY A 50 -14.25 -21.75 -9.98
CA GLY A 50 -14.79 -22.99 -9.42
C GLY A 50 -15.42 -22.80 -8.03
N VAL A 51 -16.09 -21.67 -7.81
CA VAL A 51 -16.79 -21.34 -6.56
C VAL A 51 -18.27 -21.09 -6.84
N SER A 52 -19.14 -21.19 -5.82
CA SER A 52 -20.55 -20.82 -5.97
C SER A 52 -20.74 -19.30 -5.92
N ARG A 53 -21.97 -18.82 -6.27
CA ARG A 53 -22.28 -17.39 -6.33
C ARG A 53 -22.11 -16.67 -4.99
N THR A 54 -22.44 -17.32 -3.87
CA THR A 54 -22.39 -16.67 -2.55
C THR A 54 -20.95 -16.30 -2.14
N PRO A 55 -19.95 -17.20 -2.11
CA PRO A 55 -18.57 -16.83 -1.83
C PRO A 55 -17.98 -15.86 -2.87
N LEU A 56 -18.40 -15.95 -4.14
CA LEU A 56 -17.98 -14.98 -5.16
C LEU A 56 -18.48 -13.57 -4.83
N ARG A 57 -19.75 -13.40 -4.48
CA ARG A 57 -20.32 -12.09 -4.11
C ARG A 57 -19.66 -11.50 -2.88
N LEU A 58 -19.36 -12.33 -1.87
CA LEU A 58 -18.62 -11.88 -0.69
C LEU A 58 -17.21 -11.41 -1.04
N ALA A 59 -16.52 -12.11 -1.95
CA ALA A 59 -15.22 -11.69 -2.43
C ALA A 59 -15.28 -10.38 -3.25
N LEU A 60 -16.29 -10.22 -4.12
CA LEU A 60 -16.50 -8.99 -4.88
C LEU A 60 -16.82 -7.79 -3.97
N ASN A 61 -17.66 -7.99 -2.93
CA ASN A 61 -17.91 -6.97 -1.92
C ASN A 61 -16.64 -6.59 -1.15
N ALA A 62 -15.78 -7.56 -0.81
CA ALA A 62 -14.52 -7.27 -0.14
C ALA A 62 -13.59 -6.43 -1.04
N LEU A 63 -13.48 -6.76 -2.33
CA LEU A 63 -12.68 -6.00 -3.29
C LEU A 63 -13.24 -4.60 -3.57
N GLU A 64 -14.55 -4.41 -3.48
CA GLU A 64 -15.17 -3.09 -3.52
C GLU A 64 -14.80 -2.28 -2.28
N HIS A 65 -14.81 -2.91 -1.12
CA HIS A 65 -14.40 -2.27 0.14
C HIS A 65 -12.90 -1.94 0.18
N GLU A 66 -12.07 -2.76 -0.48
CA GLU A 66 -10.64 -2.49 -0.73
C GLU A 66 -10.40 -1.45 -1.83
N GLY A 67 -11.46 -0.93 -2.46
CA GLY A 67 -11.38 0.09 -3.48
C GLY A 67 -10.89 -0.38 -4.85
N LEU A 68 -10.70 -1.70 -5.09
CA LEU A 68 -10.34 -2.24 -6.41
C LEU A 68 -11.53 -2.33 -7.36
N LEU A 69 -12.74 -2.42 -6.82
CA LEU A 69 -13.98 -2.45 -7.58
C LEU A 69 -14.90 -1.30 -7.15
N ARG A 70 -15.83 -0.94 -8.00
CA ARG A 70 -16.92 0.00 -7.70
C ARG A 70 -18.26 -0.67 -7.99
N LEU A 71 -19.17 -0.58 -7.03
CA LEU A 71 -20.57 -1.03 -7.21
C LEU A 71 -21.30 -0.08 -8.16
N LEU A 72 -22.02 -0.65 -9.13
CA LEU A 72 -22.82 0.13 -10.07
C LEU A 72 -24.24 0.39 -9.51
N PRO A 73 -24.87 1.54 -9.79
CA PRO A 73 -26.23 1.86 -9.33
C PRO A 73 -27.29 0.82 -9.75
N GLY A 74 -27.09 0.13 -10.88
CA GLY A 74 -27.93 -0.95 -11.38
C GLY A 74 -27.54 -2.34 -10.90
N GLY A 75 -26.60 -2.44 -9.96
CA GLY A 75 -26.03 -3.71 -9.51
C GLY A 75 -24.85 -4.19 -10.37
N GLY A 76 -24.05 -5.09 -9.79
CA GLY A 76 -22.80 -5.56 -10.38
C GLY A 76 -21.62 -4.63 -10.10
N TYR A 77 -20.41 -5.07 -10.48
CA TYR A 77 -19.16 -4.39 -10.18
C TYR A 77 -18.43 -4.02 -11.45
N VAL A 78 -17.61 -2.96 -11.35
CA VAL A 78 -16.70 -2.51 -12.39
C VAL A 78 -15.31 -2.34 -11.79
N VAL A 79 -14.29 -2.69 -12.55
CA VAL A 79 -12.89 -2.48 -12.17
C VAL A 79 -12.63 -0.98 -12.04
N ARG A 80 -12.05 -0.57 -10.92
CA ARG A 80 -11.77 0.83 -10.65
C ARG A 80 -10.53 1.27 -11.42
N GLU A 81 -10.58 2.50 -11.86
CA GLU A 81 -9.48 3.26 -12.44
C GLU A 81 -8.92 4.21 -11.39
N PHE A 82 -7.61 4.41 -11.37
CA PHE A 82 -6.93 5.31 -10.45
C PHE A 82 -6.21 6.40 -11.21
N THR A 83 -6.62 7.63 -11.00
CA THR A 83 -5.88 8.79 -11.49
C THR A 83 -4.71 9.10 -10.55
N ARG A 84 -3.75 9.88 -11.04
CA ARG A 84 -2.70 10.45 -10.21
C ARG A 84 -3.26 11.13 -8.95
N ALA A 85 -4.33 11.92 -9.11
CA ALA A 85 -4.97 12.62 -8.00
C ALA A 85 -5.54 11.65 -6.96
N ASP A 86 -6.18 10.55 -7.37
CA ASP A 86 -6.68 9.52 -6.44
C ASP A 86 -5.55 8.92 -5.57
N ILE A 87 -4.38 8.69 -6.18
CA ILE A 87 -3.21 8.15 -5.48
C ILE A 87 -2.65 9.21 -4.50
N ASP A 88 -2.49 10.45 -4.95
CA ASP A 88 -2.03 11.57 -4.12
C ASP A 88 -2.93 11.80 -2.91
N ASP A 89 -4.25 11.77 -3.10
CA ASP A 89 -5.25 11.90 -2.03
C ASP A 89 -5.18 10.72 -1.04
N SER A 90 -4.94 9.50 -1.53
CA SER A 90 -4.78 8.32 -0.68
C SER A 90 -3.52 8.41 0.19
N ILE A 91 -2.41 8.90 -0.37
CA ILE A 91 -1.15 9.14 0.36
C ILE A 91 -1.36 10.23 1.42
N GLU A 92 -2.04 11.33 1.08
CA GLU A 92 -2.32 12.41 2.05
C GLU A 92 -3.21 11.92 3.19
N LEU A 93 -4.28 11.17 2.89
CA LEU A 93 -5.16 10.58 3.90
C LEU A 93 -4.37 9.66 4.84
N ARG A 94 -3.53 8.78 4.29
CA ARG A 94 -2.65 7.95 5.10
C ARG A 94 -1.76 8.81 6.02
N GLY A 95 -1.13 9.83 5.48
CA GLY A 95 -0.26 10.72 6.25
C GLY A 95 -0.97 11.40 7.42
N VAL A 96 -2.22 11.82 7.24
CA VAL A 96 -3.05 12.39 8.32
C VAL A 96 -3.30 11.35 9.42
N LEU A 97 -3.64 10.13 9.05
CA LEU A 97 -3.95 9.05 9.99
C LEU A 97 -2.68 8.55 10.72
N GLU A 98 -1.58 8.33 10.00
CA GLU A 98 -0.28 7.91 10.57
C GLU A 98 0.32 9.00 11.47
N GLY A 99 0.25 10.26 11.06
CA GLY A 99 0.65 11.39 11.90
C GLY A 99 -0.16 11.45 13.20
N THR A 100 -1.48 11.20 13.11
CA THR A 100 -2.34 11.12 14.30
C THR A 100 -1.95 9.92 15.18
N ALA A 101 -1.57 8.78 14.59
CA ALA A 101 -1.08 7.62 15.34
C ALA A 101 0.22 7.94 16.09
N ALA A 102 1.17 8.59 15.43
CA ALA A 102 2.42 9.04 16.03
C ALA A 102 2.18 10.03 17.19
N ARG A 103 1.28 11.01 17.00
CA ARG A 103 0.88 11.93 18.07
C ARG A 103 0.28 11.19 19.25
N PHE A 104 -0.65 10.28 19.05
CA PHE A 104 -1.26 9.50 20.12
C PHE A 104 -0.22 8.64 20.85
N ALA A 105 0.71 8.00 20.14
CA ALA A 105 1.80 7.25 20.75
C ALA A 105 2.65 8.15 21.66
N ALA A 106 3.02 9.35 21.20
CA ALA A 106 3.78 10.32 21.97
C ALA A 106 2.98 10.83 23.20
N GLU A 107 1.76 11.32 23.01
CA GLU A 107 0.96 11.94 24.07
C GLU A 107 0.52 10.94 25.16
N ARG A 108 0.10 9.73 24.77
CA ARG A 108 -0.33 8.66 25.68
C ARG A 108 0.85 7.97 26.35
N GLY A 109 2.01 8.04 25.72
CA GLY A 109 3.24 7.42 26.13
C GLY A 109 3.29 5.93 25.82
N VAL A 110 4.48 5.46 25.53
CA VAL A 110 4.78 4.08 25.21
C VAL A 110 5.61 3.41 26.32
N SER A 111 5.55 2.09 26.42
CA SER A 111 6.40 1.37 27.35
C SER A 111 7.85 1.34 26.84
N ARG A 112 8.82 1.16 27.75
CA ARG A 112 10.24 0.98 27.37
C ARG A 112 10.46 -0.21 26.45
N ARG A 113 9.62 -1.25 26.56
CA ARG A 113 9.67 -2.43 25.69
C ARG A 113 9.24 -2.10 24.27
N GLU A 114 8.14 -1.36 24.11
CA GLU A 114 7.66 -0.92 22.80
C GLU A 114 8.66 0.02 22.11
N LEU A 115 9.18 1.01 22.86
CA LEU A 115 10.20 1.92 22.34
C LEU A 115 11.47 1.17 21.91
N LYS A 116 11.93 0.22 22.74
CA LYS A 116 13.08 -0.61 22.40
C LYS A 116 12.84 -1.43 21.13
N ALA A 117 11.65 -2.04 21.00
CA ALA A 117 11.31 -2.79 19.78
C ALA A 117 11.35 -1.91 18.53
N MET A 118 10.89 -0.66 18.62
CA MET A 118 10.93 0.30 17.54
C MET A 118 12.37 0.70 17.17
N VAL A 119 13.22 0.91 18.16
CA VAL A 119 14.66 1.16 17.99
C VAL A 119 15.33 -0.04 17.32
N ASP A 120 15.07 -1.26 17.79
CA ASP A 120 15.66 -2.49 17.24
C ASP A 120 15.28 -2.70 15.76
N ILE A 121 14.05 -2.33 15.36
CA ILE A 121 13.63 -2.35 13.95
C ILE A 121 14.40 -1.28 13.16
N ALA A 122 14.51 -0.06 13.66
CA ALA A 122 15.22 1.01 12.99
C ALA A 122 16.73 0.71 12.85
N ASP A 123 17.36 0.09 13.86
CA ASP A 123 18.76 -0.34 13.79
C ASP A 123 18.97 -1.36 12.67
N GLN A 124 18.08 -2.36 12.54
CA GLN A 124 18.12 -3.33 11.45
C GLN A 124 17.88 -2.66 10.08
N THR A 125 17.03 -1.62 10.02
CA THR A 125 16.78 -0.88 8.79
C THR A 125 18.02 -0.10 8.36
N ASP A 126 18.77 0.51 9.28
CA ASP A 126 20.04 1.19 8.98
C ASP A 126 21.08 0.24 8.37
N GLU A 127 21.07 -1.05 8.74
CA GLU A 127 22.00 -2.04 8.19
C GLU A 127 21.75 -2.36 6.70
N VAL A 128 20.52 -2.16 6.22
CA VAL A 128 20.09 -2.58 4.87
C VAL A 128 19.82 -1.40 3.92
N VAL A 129 19.41 -0.23 4.44
CA VAL A 129 18.91 0.88 3.62
C VAL A 129 19.92 1.43 2.61
N HIS A 130 21.21 1.24 2.87
CA HIS A 130 22.30 1.70 1.98
C HIS A 130 22.78 0.62 0.99
N LYS A 131 22.30 -0.62 1.12
CA LYS A 131 22.73 -1.72 0.27
C LYS A 131 21.91 -1.76 -1.02
N ALA A 132 22.59 -2.19 -2.12
CA ALA A 132 22.03 -2.16 -3.46
C ALA A 132 21.46 -3.51 -3.92
N ASP A 133 21.55 -4.55 -3.09
CA ASP A 133 21.12 -5.89 -3.45
C ASP A 133 19.64 -6.10 -3.14
N TYR A 134 19.01 -7.01 -3.90
CA TYR A 134 17.58 -7.31 -3.80
C TYR A 134 17.18 -7.87 -2.42
N GLU A 135 18.03 -8.70 -1.80
CA GLU A 135 17.76 -9.28 -0.48
C GLU A 135 17.65 -8.20 0.61
N SER A 136 18.58 -7.23 0.59
CA SER A 136 18.54 -6.08 1.50
C SER A 136 17.30 -5.23 1.28
N PHE A 137 16.83 -5.14 0.06
CA PHE A 137 15.64 -4.40 -0.30
C PHE A 137 14.35 -5.10 0.19
N GLU A 138 14.21 -6.42 -0.01
CA GLU A 138 13.10 -7.19 0.57
C GLU A 138 13.11 -7.08 2.10
N ARG A 139 14.31 -7.12 2.70
CA ARG A 139 14.45 -6.94 4.14
C ARG A 139 14.03 -5.55 4.60
N TYR A 140 14.33 -4.50 3.83
CA TYR A 140 13.83 -3.16 4.11
C TYR A 140 12.32 -3.12 4.12
N VAL A 141 11.65 -3.71 3.14
CA VAL A 141 10.16 -3.75 3.06
C VAL A 141 9.55 -4.41 4.30
N ASP A 142 10.05 -5.58 4.71
CA ASP A 142 9.59 -6.28 5.92
C ASP A 142 9.76 -5.41 7.18
N LEU A 143 10.92 -4.77 7.32
CA LEU A 143 11.21 -3.91 8.47
C LEU A 143 10.32 -2.66 8.47
N ASN A 144 10.10 -2.06 7.31
CA ASN A 144 9.23 -0.91 7.14
C ASN A 144 7.79 -1.23 7.55
N GLU A 145 7.23 -2.34 7.07
CA GLU A 145 5.89 -2.79 7.46
C GLU A 145 5.76 -3.07 8.96
N ARG A 146 6.78 -3.68 9.55
CA ARG A 146 6.83 -3.93 11.00
C ARG A 146 6.92 -2.65 11.81
N PHE A 147 7.67 -1.65 11.35
CA PHE A 147 7.77 -0.34 11.98
C PHE A 147 6.40 0.34 12.03
N HIS A 148 5.72 0.41 10.89
CA HIS A 148 4.40 1.03 10.78
C HIS A 148 3.35 0.27 11.62
N SER A 149 3.33 -1.06 11.57
CA SER A 149 2.41 -1.86 12.38
C SER A 149 2.58 -1.59 13.87
N LEU A 150 3.82 -1.53 14.35
CA LEU A 150 4.11 -1.22 15.76
C LEU A 150 3.68 0.21 16.12
N LEU A 151 3.89 1.19 15.22
CA LEU A 151 3.43 2.56 15.41
C LEU A 151 1.90 2.63 15.59
N TYR A 152 1.15 1.87 14.77
CA TYR A 152 -0.31 1.83 14.87
C TYR A 152 -0.79 1.21 16.19
N GLU A 153 -0.15 0.14 16.64
CA GLU A 153 -0.44 -0.48 17.94
C GLU A 153 -0.16 0.49 19.11
N MET A 154 0.96 1.22 19.04
CA MET A 154 1.37 2.19 20.06
C MET A 154 0.41 3.38 20.17
N ALA A 155 -0.36 3.70 19.14
CA ALA A 155 -1.42 4.70 19.20
C ALA A 155 -2.55 4.33 20.19
N ARG A 156 -2.71 3.05 20.53
CA ARG A 156 -3.74 2.54 21.47
C ARG A 156 -5.15 3.02 21.13
N SER A 157 -5.47 3.08 19.85
CA SER A 157 -6.78 3.53 19.35
C SER A 157 -7.32 2.55 18.32
N PRO A 158 -8.15 1.57 18.72
CA PRO A 158 -8.72 0.61 17.78
C PRO A 158 -9.53 1.26 16.66
N LEU A 159 -10.11 2.43 16.90
CA LEU A 159 -10.81 3.19 15.87
C LEU A 159 -9.84 3.75 14.82
N LEU A 160 -8.73 4.34 15.27
CA LEU A 160 -7.69 4.88 14.37
C LEU A 160 -7.01 3.75 13.59
N VAL A 161 -6.69 2.62 14.24
CA VAL A 161 -6.11 1.44 13.56
C VAL A 161 -7.01 0.97 12.41
N ARG A 162 -8.32 0.80 12.66
CA ARG A 162 -9.26 0.43 11.59
C ARG A 162 -9.34 1.45 10.46
N ALA A 163 -9.25 2.75 10.77
CA ALA A 163 -9.23 3.79 9.75
C ALA A 163 -7.95 3.73 8.91
N ILE A 164 -6.80 3.47 9.54
CA ILE A 164 -5.52 3.27 8.84
C ILE A 164 -5.60 2.02 7.97
N GLU A 165 -6.02 0.88 8.52
CA GLU A 165 -6.17 -0.38 7.77
C GLU A 165 -7.04 -0.20 6.53
N HIS A 166 -8.15 0.56 6.66
CA HIS A 166 -8.99 0.88 5.51
C HIS A 166 -8.27 1.79 4.50
N ALA A 167 -7.56 2.82 4.96
CA ALA A 167 -6.83 3.73 4.07
C ALA A 167 -5.71 2.99 3.30
N ILE A 168 -4.92 2.14 3.97
CA ILE A 168 -3.84 1.38 3.34
C ILE A 168 -4.32 0.19 2.50
N SER A 169 -5.59 -0.22 2.63
CA SER A 169 -6.19 -1.23 1.74
C SER A 169 -6.50 -0.69 0.34
N LEU A 170 -6.55 0.65 0.18
CA LEU A 170 -6.64 1.26 -1.12
C LEU A 170 -5.38 0.96 -1.93
N PRO A 171 -5.51 0.64 -3.21
CA PRO A 171 -4.36 0.42 -4.08
C PRO A 171 -3.40 1.61 -4.04
N PHE A 172 -2.11 1.32 -4.00
CA PHE A 172 -1.05 2.34 -3.98
C PHE A 172 -0.96 3.21 -2.71
N ALA A 173 -1.78 2.96 -1.68
CA ALA A 173 -1.78 3.73 -0.44
C ALA A 173 -0.90 3.12 0.67
N GLY A 174 -0.44 1.89 0.54
CA GLY A 174 0.38 1.22 1.56
C GLY A 174 1.75 1.87 1.77
N PRO A 175 2.38 1.68 2.95
CA PRO A 175 3.71 2.23 3.24
C PRO A 175 4.80 1.77 2.29
N SER A 176 4.65 0.58 1.69
CA SER A 176 5.61 -0.03 0.75
C SER A 176 5.06 -0.14 -0.68
N ALA A 177 4.00 0.62 -1.03
CA ALA A 177 3.25 0.43 -2.27
C ALA A 177 4.12 0.56 -3.54
N PHE A 178 5.12 1.43 -3.54
CA PHE A 178 6.01 1.67 -4.69
C PHE A 178 7.41 1.09 -4.50
N VAL A 179 7.75 0.66 -3.29
CA VAL A 179 9.12 0.33 -2.89
C VAL A 179 9.68 -0.88 -3.64
N LEU A 180 8.91 -1.96 -3.84
CA LEU A 180 9.41 -3.19 -4.49
C LEU A 180 9.80 -3.01 -5.96
N THR A 181 9.18 -2.06 -6.66
CA THR A 181 9.47 -1.77 -8.07
C THR A 181 10.73 -0.93 -8.25
N GLU A 182 11.20 -0.32 -7.18
CA GLU A 182 12.25 0.70 -7.16
C GLU A 182 13.63 0.14 -6.84
N ALA A 183 13.75 -1.16 -6.53
CA ALA A 183 15.02 -1.80 -6.15
C ALA A 183 16.16 -1.53 -7.14
N GLU A 184 15.81 -1.32 -8.41
CA GLU A 184 16.75 -1.09 -9.51
C GLU A 184 17.07 0.40 -9.74
N LEU A 185 16.31 1.33 -9.11
CA LEU A 185 16.45 2.77 -9.33
C LEU A 185 17.27 3.46 -8.22
N PRO A 186 18.42 4.05 -8.55
CA PRO A 186 19.27 4.73 -7.56
C PRO A 186 18.55 5.87 -6.81
N GLU A 187 17.71 6.66 -7.51
CA GLU A 187 16.95 7.77 -6.93
C GLU A 187 16.01 7.32 -5.83
N SER A 188 15.37 6.17 -6.00
CA SER A 188 14.44 5.61 -5.02
C SER A 188 15.14 5.25 -3.72
N ARG A 189 16.40 4.84 -3.79
CA ARG A 189 17.20 4.55 -2.60
C ARG A 189 17.44 5.79 -1.75
N GLU A 190 17.65 6.94 -2.37
CA GLU A 190 17.76 8.21 -1.64
C GLU A 190 16.50 8.51 -0.85
N VAL A 191 15.33 8.22 -1.41
CA VAL A 191 14.04 8.37 -0.72
C VAL A 191 13.95 7.43 0.49
N LEU A 192 14.43 6.17 0.39
CA LEU A 192 14.44 5.22 1.51
C LEU A 192 15.37 5.70 2.65
N VAL A 193 16.51 6.31 2.35
CA VAL A 193 17.40 6.90 3.36
C VAL A 193 16.71 8.03 4.11
N VAL A 194 15.99 8.91 3.40
CA VAL A 194 15.19 9.97 4.02
C VAL A 194 14.06 9.38 4.85
N ALA A 195 13.37 8.35 4.35
CA ALA A 195 12.31 7.64 5.08
C ALA A 195 12.84 7.08 6.41
N GLN A 196 14.02 6.47 6.41
CA GLN A 196 14.66 5.94 7.61
C GLN A 196 15.05 7.06 8.59
N SER A 197 15.50 8.21 8.10
CA SER A 197 15.73 9.39 8.94
C SER A 197 14.45 9.86 9.64
N HIS A 198 13.30 9.81 8.94
CA HIS A 198 12.00 10.11 9.53
C HIS A 198 11.60 9.07 10.60
N HIS A 199 11.87 7.78 10.40
CA HIS A 199 11.66 6.76 11.42
C HIS A 199 12.44 7.08 12.70
N ARG A 200 13.72 7.46 12.60
CA ARG A 200 14.53 7.91 13.74
C ARG A 200 13.95 9.15 14.41
N GLY A 201 13.49 10.12 13.62
CA GLY A 201 12.82 11.32 14.12
C GLY A 201 11.52 11.01 14.87
N LEU A 202 10.72 10.05 14.38
CA LEU A 202 9.49 9.59 15.06
C LEU A 202 9.81 8.94 16.42
N ILE A 203 10.82 8.07 16.48
CA ILE A 203 11.27 7.43 17.74
C ILE A 203 11.65 8.50 18.75
N ASP A 204 12.48 9.48 18.39
CA ASP A 204 12.90 10.56 19.26
C ASP A 204 11.71 11.41 19.75
N ALA A 205 10.80 11.79 18.84
CA ALA A 205 9.61 12.57 19.18
C ALA A 205 8.65 11.82 20.11
N ILE A 206 8.48 10.51 19.92
CA ILE A 206 7.64 9.65 20.77
C ILE A 206 8.27 9.50 22.16
N ASP A 207 9.59 9.24 22.25
CA ASP A 207 10.31 9.12 23.52
C ASP A 207 10.21 10.41 24.35
N ARG A 208 10.36 11.56 23.70
CA ARG A 208 10.26 12.89 24.32
C ARG A 208 8.84 13.38 24.54
N ARG A 209 7.83 12.62 24.13
CA ARG A 209 6.41 12.98 24.22
C ARG A 209 6.05 14.27 23.44
N GLU A 210 6.73 14.52 22.35
CA GLU A 210 6.54 15.67 21.47
C GLU A 210 5.46 15.39 20.42
N GLY A 211 4.17 15.32 20.84
CA GLY A 211 3.05 14.87 19.99
C GLY A 211 2.93 15.63 18.68
N ALA A 212 2.99 16.96 18.69
CA ALA A 212 2.89 17.79 17.50
C ALA A 212 4.06 17.54 16.52
N ARG A 213 5.28 17.31 17.02
CA ARG A 213 6.44 16.99 16.21
C ARG A 213 6.30 15.59 15.61
N ALA A 214 5.86 14.60 16.41
CA ALA A 214 5.60 13.24 15.92
C ALA A 214 4.56 13.24 14.80
N GLU A 215 3.45 14.00 14.94
CA GLU A 215 2.42 14.15 13.91
C GLU A 215 3.00 14.75 12.62
N SER A 216 3.78 15.82 12.73
CA SER A 216 4.36 16.48 11.57
C SER A 216 5.32 15.57 10.81
N ILE A 217 6.19 14.84 11.52
CA ILE A 217 7.12 13.89 10.90
C ILE A 217 6.36 12.74 10.24
N GLY A 218 5.32 12.17 10.88
CA GLY A 218 4.51 11.10 10.32
C GLY A 218 3.81 11.51 9.02
N ARG A 219 3.27 12.73 8.97
CA ARG A 219 2.65 13.29 7.75
C ARG A 219 3.68 13.48 6.64
N GLU A 220 4.85 14.04 6.96
CA GLU A 220 5.92 14.26 5.99
C GLU A 220 6.51 12.93 5.49
N HIS A 221 6.63 11.95 6.37
CA HIS A 221 7.07 10.60 6.01
C HIS A 221 6.14 9.96 4.97
N ALA A 222 4.83 10.02 5.16
CA ALA A 222 3.88 9.48 4.20
C ALA A 222 4.00 10.13 2.81
N ARG A 223 4.34 11.42 2.75
CA ARG A 223 4.51 12.17 1.49
C ARG A 223 5.70 11.71 0.65
N LEU A 224 6.67 11.01 1.25
CA LEU A 224 7.77 10.41 0.49
C LEU A 224 7.25 9.42 -0.57
N ALA A 225 6.09 8.79 -0.34
CA ALA A 225 5.46 7.94 -1.35
C ALA A 225 5.09 8.70 -2.64
N ARG A 226 4.86 10.03 -2.60
CA ARG A 226 4.67 10.85 -3.80
C ARG A 226 5.94 10.97 -4.63
N LEU A 227 7.09 11.11 -3.96
CA LEU A 227 8.39 11.14 -4.65
C LEU A 227 8.65 9.80 -5.35
N ASN A 228 8.33 8.70 -4.68
CA ASN A 228 8.45 7.37 -5.26
C ASN A 228 7.49 7.22 -6.45
N LEU A 229 6.24 7.64 -6.34
CA LEU A 229 5.29 7.66 -7.46
C LEU A 229 5.86 8.46 -8.65
N ASP A 230 6.42 9.66 -8.41
CA ASP A 230 7.03 10.49 -9.46
C ASP A 230 8.21 9.80 -10.14
N ILE A 231 9.03 9.08 -9.38
CA ILE A 231 10.13 8.29 -9.93
C ILE A 231 9.60 7.17 -10.81
N VAL A 232 8.68 6.36 -10.30
CA VAL A 232 8.08 5.23 -11.04
C VAL A 232 7.37 5.70 -12.32
N LEU A 233 6.65 6.83 -12.28
CA LEU A 233 5.97 7.38 -13.45
C LEU A 233 6.93 7.84 -14.56
N ARG A 234 8.17 8.22 -14.22
CA ARG A 234 9.22 8.53 -15.22
C ARG A 234 9.86 7.28 -15.84
N HIS A 235 9.78 6.13 -15.16
CA HIS A 235 10.37 4.86 -15.60
C HIS A 235 9.27 3.87 -16.01
N ARG A 236 8.79 3.97 -17.25
CA ARG A 236 7.66 3.17 -17.77
C ARG A 236 7.91 1.66 -17.66
N ASP A 237 9.11 1.20 -17.94
CA ASP A 237 9.49 -0.21 -17.83
C ASP A 237 9.44 -0.74 -16.39
N VAL A 238 9.63 0.13 -15.41
CA VAL A 238 9.48 -0.17 -13.98
C VAL A 238 8.00 -0.15 -13.60
N LEU A 239 7.26 0.86 -14.05
CA LEU A 239 5.82 0.97 -13.81
C LEU A 239 5.07 -0.27 -14.33
N ASP A 240 5.35 -0.72 -15.55
CA ASP A 240 4.65 -1.85 -16.19
C ASP A 240 4.84 -3.19 -15.44
N ARG A 241 5.89 -3.30 -14.63
CA ARG A 241 6.16 -4.47 -13.77
C ARG A 241 5.47 -4.38 -12.41
N MET A 242 4.93 -3.22 -12.06
CA MET A 242 4.30 -3.01 -10.76
C MET A 242 2.91 -3.67 -10.70
N PRO A 243 2.61 -4.45 -9.66
CA PRO A 243 1.26 -4.98 -9.47
C PRO A 243 0.22 -3.86 -9.42
N GLY A 244 -0.78 -3.93 -10.30
CA GLY A 244 -1.83 -2.92 -10.40
C GLY A 244 -1.51 -1.72 -11.28
N ALA A 245 -0.33 -1.65 -11.91
CA ALA A 245 0.01 -0.57 -12.84
C ALA A 245 -1.05 -0.34 -13.92
N SER A 246 -1.64 -1.43 -14.43
CA SER A 246 -2.74 -1.38 -15.41
C SER A 246 -3.98 -0.64 -14.93
N LEU A 247 -4.14 -0.47 -13.62
CA LEU A 247 -5.26 0.27 -13.01
C LEU A 247 -5.00 1.78 -12.94
N ILE A 248 -3.77 2.22 -13.20
CA ILE A 248 -3.38 3.64 -13.17
C ILE A 248 -3.64 4.27 -14.54
N THR A 249 -4.47 5.30 -14.57
CA THR A 249 -4.69 6.12 -15.76
C THR A 249 -3.90 7.40 -15.67
N LEU A 250 -3.00 7.59 -16.61
CA LEU A 250 -2.24 8.82 -16.76
C LEU A 250 -2.93 9.77 -17.74
N PRO A 251 -2.90 11.09 -17.52
CA PRO A 251 -3.43 12.05 -18.48
C PRO A 251 -2.71 11.92 -19.82
N LYS A 252 -3.48 11.92 -20.91
CA LYS A 252 -2.93 11.97 -22.29
C LYS A 252 -2.20 13.30 -22.47
N GLY A 253 -0.89 13.31 -22.31
CA GLY A 253 -0.06 14.52 -22.44
C GLY A 253 1.27 14.44 -21.72
N GLU A 254 1.43 13.54 -20.77
CA GLU A 254 2.72 13.27 -20.13
C GLU A 254 3.51 12.17 -20.86
N GLU A 255 3.07 11.81 -22.07
CA GLU A 255 3.74 10.86 -22.94
C GLU A 255 4.83 11.60 -23.73
N GLY A 256 6.00 11.81 -23.13
CA GLY A 256 7.20 12.07 -23.92
C GLY A 256 7.81 13.47 -23.86
N GLU A 257 8.39 13.83 -22.75
CA GLU A 257 9.50 14.78 -22.72
C GLU A 257 10.78 14.14 -22.18
N ALA A 258 11.17 13.00 -22.75
CA ALA A 258 12.43 12.31 -22.42
C ALA A 258 13.25 11.95 -23.67
N GLU A 259 13.17 12.74 -24.74
CA GLU A 259 14.19 12.79 -25.81
C GLU A 259 14.55 14.24 -26.06
N GLY A 260 15.21 14.86 -25.08
CA GLY A 260 15.81 16.19 -25.19
C GLY A 260 17.11 16.12 -25.99
N SER A 261 17.06 16.62 -27.21
CA SER A 261 18.16 16.96 -28.09
C SER A 261 19.32 17.62 -27.32
N VAL A 262 20.46 16.95 -27.32
CA VAL A 262 21.76 17.60 -27.09
C VAL A 262 22.01 18.53 -28.30
N PRO A 263 22.19 19.85 -28.10
CA PRO A 263 22.64 20.70 -29.19
C PRO A 263 24.09 20.34 -29.55
N SER A 264 24.29 19.87 -30.77
CA SER A 264 25.61 19.76 -31.39
C SER A 264 26.18 21.16 -31.51
N GLU A 265 27.16 21.52 -30.72
CA GLU A 265 28.03 22.64 -31.00
C GLU A 265 28.88 22.28 -32.22
N ALA A 266 28.50 22.84 -33.35
CA ALA A 266 29.33 22.85 -34.55
C ALA A 266 30.41 23.92 -34.40
N SER A 267 31.65 23.46 -34.54
CA SER A 267 32.86 24.28 -34.76
C SER A 267 32.69 25.36 -35.83
N THR A 268 33.12 26.53 -35.47
CA THR A 268 33.96 27.37 -36.41
C THR A 268 34.90 28.24 -35.56
#